data_518ab363e426393e3c5aa317f67ab86e
#
_entry.id   518ab363e426393e3c5aa317f67ab86e
#
_cell.length_a   1.000
_cell.length_b   1.000
_cell.length_c   1.000
_cell.angle_alpha   90.00
_cell.angle_beta   90.00
_cell.angle_gamma   90.00
#
_symmetry.space_group_name_H-M   'P 1'
#
loop_
_entity.id
_entity.type
_entity.pdbx_description
1 polymer ?
#
loop_
_entity_poly.entity_id
_entity_poly.type
_entity_poly.pdbx_seq_one_letter_code
_entity_poly.pdbx_strand_id
1 'polypeptide(L)'
;MLFRSPNEQAARFFAEQCWPLIRAARPDATWTIVGANPPASVARLADEANGIIVTGSVPDTRPYIARAQVAIAPLLVGGGTRLKILEALAMGKAMVSTSLGAEGLDLVADEHLLIADEPSAFAQATLRALDTADLRARLGAAGREAVVRQYSWERSGRALREALALLRR
;
A
#
# COMPACT_ATOMS: atom_id res chain seq x y z
N MET A 1 -27.22 -5.79 -5.76
CA MET A 1 -26.18 -5.56 -4.71
C MET A 1 -24.94 -5.00 -5.39
N LEU A 2 -24.69 -3.70 -5.28
CA LEU A 2 -23.51 -3.07 -5.86
C LEU A 2 -22.30 -3.48 -5.01
N PHE A 3 -21.43 -4.31 -5.55
CA PHE A 3 -20.14 -4.61 -4.95
C PHE A 3 -19.28 -3.35 -5.03
N ARG A 4 -19.20 -2.61 -3.93
CA ARG A 4 -18.19 -1.56 -3.80
C ARG A 4 -16.84 -2.24 -3.78
N SER A 5 -15.91 -1.79 -4.66
CA SER A 5 -14.60 -2.43 -4.70
C SER A 5 -13.85 -2.19 -3.38
N PRO A 6 -13.07 -3.14 -2.89
CA PRO A 6 -12.25 -2.96 -1.69
C PRO A 6 -11.39 -1.69 -1.74
N ASN A 7 -10.93 -1.32 -2.92
CA ASN A 7 -10.13 -0.12 -3.13
C ASN A 7 -10.93 1.19 -2.96
N GLU A 8 -12.20 1.20 -3.35
CA GLU A 8 -13.09 2.34 -3.14
C GLU A 8 -13.33 2.58 -1.65
N GLN A 9 -13.63 1.51 -0.91
CA GLN A 9 -13.82 1.60 0.54
C GLN A 9 -12.54 2.05 1.26
N ALA A 10 -11.39 1.52 0.86
CA ALA A 10 -10.09 1.93 1.39
C ALA A 10 -9.79 3.41 1.13
N ALA A 11 -10.06 3.90 -0.09
CA ALA A 11 -9.84 5.31 -0.42
C ALA A 11 -10.76 6.23 0.40
N ARG A 12 -12.04 5.87 0.55
CA ARG A 12 -12.98 6.64 1.36
C ARG A 12 -12.63 6.62 2.83
N PHE A 13 -12.32 5.45 3.40
CA PHE A 13 -11.87 5.34 4.78
C PHE A 13 -10.67 6.25 5.05
N PHE A 14 -9.67 6.21 4.19
CA PHE A 14 -8.49 7.04 4.36
C PHE A 14 -8.81 8.53 4.21
N ALA A 15 -9.60 8.92 3.20
CA ALA A 15 -10.00 10.31 2.98
C ALA A 15 -10.81 10.90 4.13
N GLU A 16 -11.76 10.11 4.66
CA GLU A 16 -12.73 10.59 5.65
C GLU A 16 -12.18 10.54 7.08
N GLN A 17 -11.32 9.56 7.40
CA GLN A 17 -10.95 9.28 8.79
C GLN A 17 -9.45 9.44 9.09
N CYS A 18 -8.55 9.24 8.10
CA CYS A 18 -7.11 9.31 8.34
C CYS A 18 -6.51 10.61 7.80
N TRP A 19 -6.89 11.01 6.58
CA TRP A 19 -6.29 12.14 5.87
C TRP A 19 -6.44 13.47 6.61
N PRO A 20 -7.60 13.82 7.20
CA PRO A 20 -7.74 15.06 7.99
C PRO A 20 -6.74 15.16 9.14
N LEU A 21 -6.44 14.03 9.81
CA LEU A 21 -5.48 13.98 10.90
C LEU A 21 -4.05 14.22 10.40
N ILE A 22 -3.71 13.66 9.24
CA ILE A 22 -2.41 13.85 8.60
C ILE A 22 -2.25 15.31 8.15
N ARG A 23 -3.24 15.87 7.48
CA ARG A 23 -3.21 17.26 6.99
C ARG A 23 -3.15 18.28 8.10
N ALA A 24 -3.80 18.03 9.23
CA ALA A 24 -3.71 18.90 10.40
C ALA A 24 -2.28 18.96 10.96
N ALA A 25 -1.55 17.84 10.96
CA ALA A 25 -0.17 17.76 11.42
C ALA A 25 0.85 18.17 10.33
N ARG A 26 0.58 17.89 9.08
CA ARG A 26 1.44 18.15 7.92
C ARG A 26 0.64 18.82 6.79
N PRO A 27 0.45 20.16 6.88
CA PRO A 27 -0.31 20.93 5.88
C PRO A 27 0.27 20.89 4.45
N ASP A 28 1.53 20.52 4.30
CA ASP A 28 2.25 20.33 3.04
C ASP A 28 2.11 18.93 2.43
N ALA A 29 1.57 17.96 3.18
CA ALA A 29 1.42 16.60 2.69
C ALA A 29 0.49 16.52 1.48
N THR A 30 0.82 15.64 0.53
CA THR A 30 -0.04 15.30 -0.61
C THR A 30 -0.32 13.81 -0.63
N TRP A 31 -1.54 13.45 -1.01
CA TRP A 31 -1.94 12.06 -1.20
C TRP A 31 -2.37 11.83 -2.64
N THR A 32 -1.70 10.92 -3.34
CA THR A 32 -2.01 10.59 -4.73
C THR A 32 -2.65 9.21 -4.83
N ILE A 33 -3.86 9.16 -5.37
CA ILE A 33 -4.60 7.95 -5.70
C ILE A 33 -4.36 7.64 -7.17
N VAL A 34 -3.64 6.54 -7.44
CA VAL A 34 -3.30 6.13 -8.80
C VAL A 34 -4.09 4.87 -9.16
N GLY A 35 -4.82 4.90 -10.26
CA GLY A 35 -5.56 3.72 -10.71
C GLY A 35 -6.47 3.99 -11.90
N ALA A 36 -6.64 2.94 -12.70
CA ALA A 36 -7.50 2.99 -13.89
C ALA A 36 -8.98 3.05 -13.51
N ASN A 37 -9.75 3.86 -14.25
CA ASN A 37 -11.21 3.94 -14.18
C ASN A 37 -11.73 4.11 -12.73
N PRO A 38 -11.30 5.14 -11.98
CA PRO A 38 -11.79 5.35 -10.64
C PRO A 38 -13.32 5.52 -10.67
N PRO A 39 -14.06 4.86 -9.78
CA PRO A 39 -15.49 5.11 -9.66
C PRO A 39 -15.73 6.57 -9.26
N ALA A 40 -16.90 7.10 -9.58
CA ALA A 40 -17.25 8.51 -9.32
C ALA A 40 -17.07 8.91 -7.85
N SER A 41 -17.26 8.00 -6.92
CA SER A 41 -17.02 8.18 -5.49
C SER A 41 -15.54 8.43 -5.15
N VAL A 42 -14.61 7.78 -5.84
CA VAL A 42 -13.17 8.01 -5.69
C VAL A 42 -12.73 9.24 -6.47
N ALA A 43 -13.23 9.44 -7.69
CA ALA A 43 -12.92 10.63 -8.50
C ALA A 43 -13.29 11.93 -7.77
N ARG A 44 -14.40 11.95 -7.04
CA ARG A 44 -14.84 13.10 -6.23
C ARG A 44 -14.01 13.38 -4.97
N LEU A 45 -13.09 12.47 -4.60
CA LEU A 45 -12.14 12.74 -3.51
C LEU A 45 -11.05 13.73 -3.92
N ALA A 46 -10.87 13.98 -5.24
CA ALA A 46 -9.89 14.94 -5.72
C ALA A 46 -10.17 16.33 -5.11
N ASP A 47 -9.16 16.85 -4.39
CA ASP A 47 -9.19 18.14 -3.70
C ASP A 47 -7.75 18.65 -3.57
N GLU A 48 -7.31 19.39 -4.58
CA GLU A 48 -5.94 19.91 -4.62
C GLU A 48 -5.65 20.88 -3.47
N ALA A 49 -6.65 21.64 -3.01
CA ALA A 49 -6.50 22.55 -1.87
C ALA A 49 -6.19 21.78 -0.58
N ASN A 50 -6.77 20.59 -0.44
CA ASN A 50 -6.50 19.65 0.66
C ASN A 50 -5.44 18.59 0.30
N GLY A 51 -4.73 18.75 -0.81
CA GLY A 51 -3.61 17.88 -1.19
C GLY A 51 -4.02 16.49 -1.67
N ILE A 52 -5.26 16.27 -2.12
CA ILE A 52 -5.74 14.99 -2.65
C ILE A 52 -5.73 15.00 -4.17
N ILE A 53 -4.95 14.14 -4.79
CA ILE A 53 -4.79 14.02 -6.23
C ILE A 53 -5.31 12.66 -6.68
N VAL A 54 -6.20 12.64 -7.67
CA VAL A 54 -6.71 11.41 -8.30
C VAL A 54 -6.29 11.42 -9.77
N THR A 55 -5.41 10.50 -10.17
CA THR A 55 -4.81 10.55 -11.50
C THR A 55 -5.68 9.94 -12.59
N GLY A 56 -6.58 9.02 -12.24
CA GLY A 56 -7.19 8.15 -13.23
C GLY A 56 -6.17 7.14 -13.82
N SER A 57 -6.45 6.70 -15.07
CA SER A 57 -5.57 5.76 -15.78
C SER A 57 -4.24 6.41 -16.14
N VAL A 58 -3.16 5.74 -15.80
CA VAL A 58 -1.79 6.14 -16.16
C VAL A 58 -1.09 5.01 -16.92
N PRO A 59 -0.16 5.31 -17.84
CA PRO A 59 0.59 4.28 -18.56
C PRO A 59 1.48 3.43 -17.64
N ASP A 60 1.99 4.02 -16.56
CA ASP A 60 2.90 3.38 -15.62
C ASP A 60 2.69 3.96 -14.21
N THR A 61 2.50 3.09 -13.22
CA THR A 61 2.33 3.47 -11.81
C THR A 61 3.66 3.68 -11.10
N ARG A 62 4.75 3.10 -11.59
CA ARG A 62 6.06 3.13 -10.94
C ARG A 62 6.62 4.53 -10.69
N PRO A 63 6.48 5.52 -11.59
CA PRO A 63 6.92 6.88 -11.31
C PRO A 63 6.23 7.52 -10.10
N TYR A 64 4.95 7.20 -9.87
CA TYR A 64 4.20 7.69 -8.71
C TYR A 64 4.68 7.04 -7.42
N ILE A 65 4.87 5.71 -7.44
CA ILE A 65 5.45 4.99 -6.30
C ILE A 65 6.87 5.50 -6.02
N ALA A 66 7.69 5.71 -7.05
CA ALA A 66 9.06 6.20 -6.88
C ALA A 66 9.14 7.57 -6.20
N ARG A 67 8.22 8.48 -6.50
CA ARG A 67 8.15 9.83 -5.90
C ARG A 67 7.57 9.83 -4.49
N ALA A 68 6.74 8.85 -4.15
CA ALA A 68 6.13 8.79 -2.84
C ALA A 68 7.18 8.55 -1.74
N GLN A 69 7.04 9.26 -0.62
CA GLN A 69 7.82 8.99 0.59
C GLN A 69 7.30 7.76 1.33
N VAL A 70 5.98 7.58 1.35
CA VAL A 70 5.29 6.49 2.02
C VAL A 70 4.21 5.96 1.10
N ALA A 71 4.09 4.65 0.96
CA ALA A 71 2.96 4.00 0.32
C ALA A 71 1.96 3.52 1.37
N ILE A 72 0.67 3.51 1.04
CA ILE A 72 -0.39 3.10 1.97
C ILE A 72 -1.31 2.05 1.36
N ALA A 73 -1.80 1.14 2.19
CA ALA A 73 -2.81 0.14 1.83
C ALA A 73 -3.88 0.01 2.92
N PRO A 74 -4.81 0.98 3.05
CA PRO A 74 -5.81 1.05 4.12
C PRO A 74 -7.04 0.16 3.80
N LEU A 75 -6.83 -1.12 3.49
CA LEU A 75 -7.89 -2.05 3.10
C LEU A 75 -8.68 -2.51 4.32
N LEU A 76 -10.01 -2.38 4.27
CA LEU A 76 -10.93 -2.82 5.32
C LEU A 76 -11.66 -4.12 4.95
N VAL A 77 -11.69 -4.46 3.67
CA VAL A 77 -12.32 -5.67 3.13
C VAL A 77 -11.55 -6.15 1.91
N GLY A 78 -11.71 -7.41 1.54
CA GLY A 78 -11.17 -7.98 0.32
C GLY A 78 -10.24 -9.15 0.57
N GLY A 79 -10.05 -9.94 -0.48
CA GLY A 79 -9.16 -11.09 -0.56
C GLY A 79 -8.21 -10.98 -1.75
N GLY A 80 -7.40 -12.04 -1.95
CA GLY A 80 -6.49 -12.13 -3.09
C GLY A 80 -5.09 -11.57 -2.84
N THR A 81 -4.24 -11.69 -3.85
CA THR A 81 -2.83 -11.29 -3.78
C THR A 81 -2.69 -9.79 -3.56
N ARG A 82 -1.91 -9.39 -2.59
CA ARG A 82 -1.68 -8.01 -2.19
C ARG A 82 -0.63 -7.32 -3.07
N LEU A 83 -0.78 -7.37 -4.40
CA LEU A 83 0.22 -6.90 -5.38
C LEU A 83 0.68 -5.47 -5.10
N LYS A 84 -0.22 -4.56 -4.73
CA LYS A 84 0.14 -3.16 -4.44
C LYS A 84 1.16 -3.01 -3.29
N ILE A 85 1.10 -3.90 -2.28
CA ILE A 85 2.07 -3.93 -1.19
C ILE A 85 3.38 -4.50 -1.71
N LEU A 86 3.33 -5.62 -2.42
CA LEU A 86 4.53 -6.25 -2.98
C LEU A 86 5.26 -5.31 -3.96
N GLU A 87 4.53 -4.57 -4.82
CA GLU A 87 5.11 -3.60 -5.75
C GLU A 87 5.80 -2.45 -5.01
N ALA A 88 5.13 -1.84 -4.01
CA ALA A 88 5.71 -0.75 -3.27
C ALA A 88 6.95 -1.17 -2.46
N LEU A 89 6.90 -2.33 -1.80
CA LEU A 89 8.04 -2.90 -1.08
C LEU A 89 9.17 -3.30 -2.03
N ALA A 90 8.87 -3.89 -3.19
CA ALA A 90 9.88 -4.21 -4.22
C ALA A 90 10.61 -2.96 -4.71
N MET A 91 9.95 -1.80 -4.69
CA MET A 91 10.55 -0.49 -5.00
C MET A 91 11.23 0.17 -3.79
N GLY A 92 11.36 -0.52 -2.66
CA GLY A 92 12.02 -0.04 -1.45
C GLY A 92 11.27 1.07 -0.73
N LYS A 93 9.95 1.12 -0.85
CA LYS A 93 9.13 2.14 -0.18
C LYS A 93 8.73 1.69 1.22
N ALA A 94 8.77 2.64 2.16
CA ALA A 94 8.09 2.45 3.44
C ALA A 94 6.59 2.30 3.19
N MET A 95 5.98 1.32 3.84
CA MET A 95 4.57 0.96 3.67
C MET A 95 3.83 1.04 4.99
N VAL A 96 2.63 1.61 4.97
CA VAL A 96 1.65 1.52 6.05
C VAL A 96 0.44 0.75 5.53
N SER A 97 0.02 -0.28 6.26
CA SER A 97 -1.13 -1.12 5.88
C SER A 97 -2.03 -1.39 7.08
N THR A 98 -3.27 -1.77 6.83
CA THR A 98 -4.08 -2.47 7.82
C THR A 98 -3.62 -3.93 7.92
N SER A 99 -3.97 -4.61 9.01
CA SER A 99 -3.75 -6.06 9.17
C SER A 99 -4.36 -6.83 8.01
N LEU A 100 -5.60 -6.49 7.63
CA LEU A 100 -6.27 -7.09 6.48
C LEU A 100 -5.55 -6.77 5.15
N GLY A 101 -5.02 -5.57 5.02
CA GLY A 101 -4.25 -5.17 3.83
C GLY A 101 -3.02 -6.04 3.62
N ALA A 102 -2.34 -6.44 4.68
CA ALA A 102 -1.14 -7.28 4.66
C ALA A 102 -1.42 -8.78 4.82
N GLU A 103 -2.69 -9.17 4.99
CA GLU A 103 -3.08 -10.56 5.20
C GLU A 103 -2.59 -11.49 4.09
N GLY A 104 -2.04 -12.63 4.47
CA GLY A 104 -1.49 -13.62 3.55
C GLY A 104 -0.09 -13.29 3.01
N LEU A 105 0.51 -12.20 3.44
CA LEU A 105 1.92 -11.90 3.19
C LEU A 105 2.76 -12.30 4.42
N ASP A 106 3.87 -12.99 4.17
CA ASP A 106 4.85 -13.34 5.20
C ASP A 106 5.76 -12.13 5.47
N LEU A 107 5.16 -11.10 6.09
CA LEU A 107 5.81 -9.84 6.43
C LEU A 107 5.64 -9.56 7.92
N VAL A 108 6.65 -8.98 8.54
CA VAL A 108 6.69 -8.67 9.98
C VAL A 108 6.42 -7.17 10.18
N ALA A 109 5.46 -6.87 11.06
CA ALA A 109 5.16 -5.50 11.45
C ALA A 109 6.38 -4.84 12.12
N ASP A 110 6.56 -3.53 11.92
CA ASP A 110 7.66 -2.69 12.38
C ASP A 110 9.07 -3.08 11.84
N GLU A 111 9.18 -4.18 11.11
CA GLU A 111 10.38 -4.61 10.41
C GLU A 111 10.29 -4.34 8.91
N HIS A 112 9.25 -4.86 8.25
CA HIS A 112 9.05 -4.75 6.80
C HIS A 112 8.05 -3.66 6.42
N LEU A 113 7.05 -3.41 7.27
CA LEU A 113 6.01 -2.38 7.08
C LEU A 113 5.42 -1.98 8.43
N LEU A 114 4.65 -0.89 8.46
CA LEU A 114 3.85 -0.52 9.62
C LEU A 114 2.44 -1.05 9.47
N ILE A 115 1.87 -1.59 10.56
CA ILE A 115 0.49 -2.09 10.60
C ILE A 115 -0.32 -1.25 11.59
N ALA A 116 -1.48 -0.78 11.12
CA ALA A 116 -2.45 -0.08 11.97
C ALA A 116 -3.86 -0.22 11.38
N ASP A 117 -4.83 -0.56 12.21
CA ASP A 117 -6.21 -0.80 11.79
C ASP A 117 -7.13 0.39 12.12
N GLU A 118 -6.90 1.03 13.26
CA GLU A 118 -7.69 2.18 13.69
C GLU A 118 -7.26 3.47 12.94
N PRO A 119 -8.21 4.35 12.57
CA PRO A 119 -7.91 5.55 11.79
C PRO A 119 -6.81 6.45 12.40
N SER A 120 -6.87 6.69 13.70
CA SER A 120 -5.90 7.51 14.41
C SER A 120 -4.51 6.87 14.43
N ALA A 121 -4.44 5.55 14.65
CA ALA A 121 -3.19 4.80 14.63
C ALA A 121 -2.60 4.74 13.21
N PHE A 122 -3.45 4.60 12.18
CA PHE A 122 -3.01 4.60 10.77
C PHE A 122 -2.44 5.97 10.39
N ALA A 123 -3.11 7.06 10.78
CA ALA A 123 -2.62 8.42 10.57
C ALA A 123 -1.28 8.65 11.29
N GLN A 124 -1.16 8.24 12.56
CA GLN A 124 0.09 8.34 13.33
C GLN A 124 1.23 7.51 12.73
N ALA A 125 0.97 6.27 12.28
CA ALA A 125 1.96 5.44 11.61
C ALA A 125 2.44 6.10 10.31
N THR A 126 1.52 6.71 9.55
CA THR A 126 1.84 7.44 8.32
C THR A 126 2.69 8.68 8.64
N LEU A 127 2.32 9.48 9.62
CA LEU A 127 3.08 10.66 10.07
C LEU A 127 4.48 10.26 10.56
N ARG A 128 4.58 9.23 11.39
CA ARG A 128 5.86 8.68 11.86
C ARG A 128 6.78 8.31 10.69
N ALA A 129 6.23 7.68 9.65
CA ALA A 129 6.99 7.35 8.46
C ALA A 129 7.35 8.59 7.62
N LEU A 130 6.47 9.60 7.52
CA LEU A 130 6.75 10.85 6.83
C LEU A 130 7.85 11.67 7.54
N ASP A 131 7.84 11.72 8.86
CA ASP A 131 8.73 12.55 9.67
C ASP A 131 10.11 11.92 9.89
N THR A 132 10.25 10.59 9.77
CA THR A 132 11.48 9.87 10.11
C THR A 132 12.11 9.23 8.88
N ALA A 133 13.11 9.90 8.29
CA ALA A 133 13.80 9.41 7.09
C ALA A 133 14.49 8.05 7.29
N ASP A 134 15.14 7.86 8.45
CA ASP A 134 15.82 6.61 8.79
C ASP A 134 14.84 5.45 8.92
N LEU A 135 13.64 5.70 9.49
CA LEU A 135 12.59 4.70 9.54
C LEU A 135 12.14 4.27 8.13
N ARG A 136 11.94 5.25 7.24
CA ARG A 136 11.60 4.97 5.83
C ARG A 136 12.68 4.13 5.15
N ALA A 137 13.94 4.52 5.32
CA ALA A 137 15.07 3.80 4.72
C ALA A 137 15.14 2.35 5.24
N ARG A 138 15.01 2.14 6.54
CA ARG A 138 15.05 0.82 7.19
C ARG A 138 13.89 -0.07 6.72
N LEU A 139 12.64 0.43 6.81
CA LEU A 139 11.46 -0.32 6.37
C LEU A 139 11.51 -0.64 4.88
N GLY A 140 11.92 0.33 4.05
CA GLY A 140 12.03 0.15 2.60
C GLY A 140 13.09 -0.90 2.24
N ALA A 141 14.25 -0.90 2.88
CA ALA A 141 15.31 -1.88 2.66
C ALA A 141 14.87 -3.28 3.09
N ALA A 142 14.39 -3.44 4.33
CA ALA A 142 13.96 -4.73 4.87
C ALA A 142 12.75 -5.30 4.10
N GLY A 143 11.75 -4.46 3.81
CA GLY A 143 10.58 -4.86 3.03
C GLY A 143 10.94 -5.31 1.61
N ARG A 144 11.86 -4.60 0.93
CA ARG A 144 12.35 -5.00 -0.38
C ARG A 144 13.07 -6.34 -0.32
N GLU A 145 13.96 -6.53 0.64
CA GLU A 145 14.68 -7.81 0.81
C GLU A 145 13.71 -8.97 1.02
N ALA A 146 12.73 -8.81 1.91
CA ALA A 146 11.72 -9.83 2.18
C ALA A 146 10.93 -10.18 0.90
N VAL A 147 10.47 -9.18 0.14
CA VAL A 147 9.69 -9.40 -1.08
C VAL A 147 10.51 -10.08 -2.17
N VAL A 148 11.74 -9.62 -2.42
CA VAL A 148 12.61 -10.24 -3.44
C VAL A 148 12.92 -11.68 -3.09
N ARG A 149 13.18 -11.97 -1.80
CA ARG A 149 13.47 -13.33 -1.33
C ARG A 149 12.27 -14.26 -1.43
N GLN A 150 11.05 -13.78 -1.13
CA GLN A 150 9.88 -14.65 -0.93
C GLN A 150 8.92 -14.66 -2.11
N TYR A 151 8.80 -13.55 -2.88
CA TYR A 151 7.76 -13.35 -3.88
C TYR A 151 8.31 -13.15 -5.30
N SER A 152 9.57 -13.55 -5.56
CA SER A 152 10.13 -13.50 -6.91
C SER A 152 9.52 -14.57 -7.82
N TRP A 153 9.49 -14.30 -9.12
CA TRP A 153 9.04 -15.27 -10.11
C TRP A 153 9.92 -16.52 -10.17
N GLU A 154 11.21 -16.39 -9.88
CA GLU A 154 12.15 -17.52 -9.80
C GLU A 154 11.75 -18.48 -8.67
N ARG A 155 11.38 -17.95 -7.51
CA ARG A 155 10.89 -18.77 -6.38
C ARG A 155 9.57 -19.45 -6.72
N SER A 156 8.61 -18.71 -7.28
CA SER A 156 7.32 -19.26 -7.69
C SER A 156 7.48 -20.37 -8.73
N GLY A 157 8.35 -20.16 -9.72
CA GLY A 157 8.68 -21.16 -10.74
C GLY A 157 9.40 -22.40 -10.16
N ARG A 158 10.22 -22.23 -9.14
CA ARG A 158 10.85 -23.35 -8.44
C ARG A 158 9.83 -24.18 -7.66
N ALA A 159 9.00 -23.53 -6.85
CA ALA A 159 7.95 -24.19 -6.09
C ALA A 159 6.98 -24.98 -6.98
N LEU A 160 6.61 -24.40 -8.14
CA LEU A 160 5.75 -25.10 -9.11
C LEU A 160 6.44 -26.35 -9.68
N ARG A 161 7.72 -26.26 -10.05
CA ARG A 161 8.47 -27.42 -10.56
C ARG A 161 8.58 -28.53 -9.50
N GLU A 162 8.83 -28.19 -8.25
CA GLU A 162 8.89 -29.13 -7.13
C GLU A 162 7.55 -29.83 -6.91
N ALA A 163 6.43 -29.07 -6.92
CA ALA A 163 5.09 -29.62 -6.80
C ALA A 163 4.75 -30.58 -7.95
N LEU A 164 5.08 -30.21 -9.19
CA LEU A 164 4.86 -31.08 -10.35
C LEU A 164 5.72 -32.35 -10.32
N ALA A 165 6.94 -32.30 -9.77
CA ALA A 165 7.80 -33.49 -9.62
C ALA A 165 7.20 -34.50 -8.62
N LEU A 166 6.51 -34.04 -7.59
CA LEU A 166 5.83 -34.92 -6.62
C LEU A 166 4.63 -35.67 -7.24
N LEU A 167 3.94 -35.06 -8.20
CA LEU A 167 2.78 -35.67 -8.88
C LEU A 167 3.18 -36.72 -9.93
N ARG A 168 4.45 -36.81 -10.29
CA ARG A 168 4.97 -37.81 -11.27
C ARG A 168 5.50 -39.08 -10.61
N ARG A 169 5.42 -39.19 -9.31
CA ARG A 169 5.75 -40.41 -8.53
C ARG A 169 4.48 -41.17 -8.15
#